data_172ade36c9dcbf0814ae5ec23827407c
#
_entry.id   172ade36c9dcbf0814ae5ec23827407c
#
_cell.length_a   1.000
_cell.length_b   1.000
_cell.length_c   1.000
_cell.angle_alpha   90.00
_cell.angle_beta   90.00
_cell.angle_gamma   90.00
#
_symmetry.space_group_name_H-M   'P 1'
#
loop_
_entity.id
_entity.type
_entity.pdbx_description
1 polymer ?
#
loop_
_entity_poly.entity_id
_entity_poly.type
_entity_poly.pdbx_seq_one_letter_code
_entity_poly.pdbx_strand_id
1 'polypeptide(L)'
;MKKTKIICTMGPNSDDREVMKQLLLNGMDVARFNFSHGTHDEQRARYKQLREVAEEVGKPVAALLDTKGPEIRTGVLKDGKKVTLTAGEEIILTTEDIVGDAKRVHINYNGLNEDVTEGNVILIDDGLIELHVERVEGTEIYCRIMNGGELGERKGVNVPNVKIKLPALTDKDKEDIRFGIELGFDYIAASFIRSADAIREIRLMLDEGGSSMGIIAKIENAEGLENLDEIIEASDGIMVARGDLGVEIAPEKLPHLQKMMIKKCSAACKVVITATQMLDSMIRNPRPTRAEVSDVANAVYDGTDVVMLSGETANGKYPVEALKMMAHIVEETESHMSGDFYEKRTVSDDNRHNISNAVSYASVATAQSLDAAVIIAPSISGYTARMLSKWHPSTKLVGMSPSISAVRKMMLYWGVTPFQAKRAESTDTLIENSIDILKENGIVKTGDIAVVTAGVVDYARRHEPAASTNIMRVVNID
;
A
#
# COMPACT_ATOMS: atom_id res chain seq x y z
N MET A 1 10.60 -3.23 19.13
CA MET A 1 9.96 -3.93 17.97
C MET A 1 9.07 -2.91 17.27
N LYS A 2 9.31 -2.67 16.00
CA LYS A 2 8.54 -1.71 15.19
C LYS A 2 7.06 -2.13 15.07
N LYS A 3 6.17 -1.17 15.07
CA LYS A 3 4.72 -1.35 14.89
C LYS A 3 4.29 -0.98 13.49
N THR A 4 4.80 0.12 12.92
CA THR A 4 4.63 0.49 11.51
C THR A 4 5.23 -0.59 10.62
N LYS A 5 4.46 -1.06 9.65
CA LYS A 5 4.86 -2.16 8.76
C LYS A 5 5.74 -1.66 7.63
N ILE A 6 6.55 -2.56 7.07
CA ILE A 6 7.45 -2.23 5.97
C ILE A 6 7.18 -3.14 4.78
N ILE A 7 6.92 -2.51 3.63
CA ILE A 7 6.86 -3.17 2.33
C ILE A 7 8.22 -3.05 1.65
N CYS A 8 8.75 -4.17 1.15
CA CYS A 8 9.89 -4.17 0.26
C CYS A 8 9.48 -4.61 -1.15
N THR A 9 9.84 -3.83 -2.16
CA THR A 9 9.63 -4.24 -3.55
C THR A 9 10.68 -5.26 -3.93
N MET A 10 10.22 -6.39 -4.44
CA MET A 10 11.05 -7.47 -4.94
C MET A 10 11.51 -7.16 -6.36
N GLY A 11 12.74 -7.50 -6.68
CA GLY A 11 13.35 -7.27 -7.98
C GLY A 11 14.74 -7.91 -8.07
N PRO A 12 15.50 -7.66 -9.16
CA PRO A 12 16.76 -8.38 -9.45
C PRO A 12 17.75 -8.42 -8.28
N ASN A 13 17.85 -7.35 -7.48
CA ASN A 13 18.80 -7.29 -6.36
C ASN A 13 18.27 -7.89 -5.05
N SER A 14 17.00 -8.29 -5.02
CA SER A 14 16.37 -9.03 -3.91
C SER A 14 15.93 -10.44 -4.29
N ASP A 15 16.22 -10.89 -5.53
CA ASP A 15 15.92 -12.25 -5.99
C ASP A 15 16.91 -13.29 -5.46
N ASP A 16 18.08 -12.87 -4.97
CA ASP A 16 19.00 -13.76 -4.27
C ASP A 16 18.36 -14.29 -2.98
N ARG A 17 18.42 -15.63 -2.77
CA ARG A 17 17.76 -16.30 -1.65
C ARG A 17 18.25 -15.79 -0.29
N GLU A 18 19.55 -15.55 -0.15
CA GLU A 18 20.11 -15.03 1.11
C GLU A 18 19.71 -13.58 1.36
N VAL A 19 19.69 -12.73 0.33
CA VAL A 19 19.17 -11.37 0.44
C VAL A 19 17.71 -11.38 0.86
N MET A 20 16.87 -12.21 0.24
CA MET A 20 15.46 -12.36 0.59
C MET A 20 15.29 -12.80 2.06
N LYS A 21 16.10 -13.76 2.52
CA LYS A 21 16.15 -14.20 3.92
C LYS A 21 16.54 -13.07 4.86
N GLN A 22 17.56 -12.30 4.51
CA GLN A 22 17.97 -11.13 5.29
C GLN A 22 16.87 -10.06 5.35
N LEU A 23 16.13 -9.83 4.27
CA LEU A 23 14.97 -8.91 4.28
C LEU A 23 13.91 -9.39 5.28
N LEU A 24 13.53 -10.67 5.27
CA LEU A 24 12.57 -11.23 6.22
C LEU A 24 13.05 -11.12 7.68
N LEU A 25 14.32 -11.44 7.94
CA LEU A 25 14.89 -11.39 9.29
C LEU A 25 14.99 -9.96 9.84
N ASN A 26 15.22 -8.97 8.96
CA ASN A 26 15.44 -7.58 9.37
C ASN A 26 14.19 -6.69 9.28
N GLY A 27 13.00 -7.27 9.09
CA GLY A 27 11.75 -6.56 9.32
C GLY A 27 10.87 -6.30 8.11
N MET A 28 11.09 -6.97 6.98
CA MET A 28 10.11 -7.00 5.89
C MET A 28 8.83 -7.70 6.37
N ASP A 29 7.71 -7.00 6.26
CA ASP A 29 6.37 -7.51 6.60
C ASP A 29 5.62 -7.93 5.34
N VAL A 30 5.84 -7.21 4.23
CA VAL A 30 5.15 -7.44 2.96
C VAL A 30 6.15 -7.37 1.81
N ALA A 31 6.08 -8.34 0.91
CA ALA A 31 6.82 -8.36 -0.34
C ALA A 31 5.92 -7.83 -1.48
N ARG A 32 6.31 -6.71 -2.11
CA ARG A 32 5.61 -6.14 -3.26
C ARG A 32 6.20 -6.66 -4.56
N PHE A 33 5.34 -7.13 -5.44
CA PHE A 33 5.64 -7.61 -6.79
C PHE A 33 5.11 -6.60 -7.80
N ASN A 34 6.00 -5.88 -8.48
CA ASN A 34 5.62 -4.89 -9.47
C ASN A 34 5.41 -5.56 -10.84
N PHE A 35 4.16 -5.66 -11.28
CA PHE A 35 3.76 -6.27 -12.55
C PHE A 35 3.93 -5.33 -13.77
N SER A 36 4.42 -4.11 -13.56
CA SER A 36 4.90 -3.27 -14.67
C SER A 36 6.17 -3.84 -15.31
N HIS A 37 6.87 -4.75 -14.62
CA HIS A 37 8.14 -5.34 -15.04
C HIS A 37 8.11 -6.87 -14.92
N GLY A 38 8.88 -7.51 -15.79
CA GLY A 38 9.03 -8.97 -15.79
C GLY A 38 7.83 -9.70 -16.39
N THR A 39 8.01 -11.01 -16.51
CA THR A 39 6.99 -11.95 -17.02
C THR A 39 6.27 -12.66 -15.89
N HIS A 40 5.13 -13.29 -16.16
CA HIS A 40 4.42 -14.13 -15.19
C HIS A 40 5.30 -15.26 -14.66
N ASP A 41 6.17 -15.86 -15.49
CA ASP A 41 7.08 -16.93 -15.06
C ASP A 41 8.12 -16.42 -14.07
N GLU A 42 8.71 -15.25 -14.28
CA GLU A 42 9.62 -14.61 -13.35
C GLU A 42 8.93 -14.28 -12.03
N GLN A 43 7.72 -13.72 -12.08
CA GLN A 43 6.92 -13.41 -10.89
C GLN A 43 6.54 -14.68 -10.13
N ARG A 44 6.19 -15.78 -10.83
CA ARG A 44 5.90 -17.08 -10.23
C ARG A 44 7.12 -17.66 -9.50
N ALA A 45 8.29 -17.62 -10.14
CA ALA A 45 9.54 -18.11 -9.54
C ALA A 45 9.88 -17.34 -8.26
N ARG A 46 9.82 -16.02 -8.32
CA ARG A 46 10.05 -15.10 -7.17
C ARG A 46 9.04 -15.34 -6.04
N TYR A 47 7.76 -15.48 -6.37
CA TYR A 47 6.71 -15.77 -5.38
C TYR A 47 6.93 -17.10 -4.68
N LYS A 48 7.26 -18.16 -5.44
CA LYS A 48 7.56 -19.48 -4.88
C LYS A 48 8.76 -19.42 -3.93
N GLN A 49 9.85 -18.79 -4.35
CA GLN A 49 11.03 -18.59 -3.50
C GLN A 49 10.70 -17.82 -2.22
N LEU A 50 9.87 -16.75 -2.29
CA LEU A 50 9.44 -16.01 -1.11
C LEU A 50 8.73 -16.92 -0.11
N ARG A 51 7.81 -17.80 -0.58
CA ARG A 51 7.08 -18.70 0.30
C ARG A 51 8.00 -19.74 0.95
N GLU A 52 8.95 -20.30 0.19
CA GLU A 52 9.95 -21.26 0.70
C GLU A 52 10.86 -20.61 1.76
N VAL A 53 11.36 -19.41 1.50
CA VAL A 53 12.23 -18.71 2.46
C VAL A 53 11.46 -18.27 3.70
N ALA A 54 10.21 -17.85 3.56
CA ALA A 54 9.34 -17.49 4.70
C ALA A 54 9.08 -18.70 5.61
N GLU A 55 8.86 -19.89 5.02
CA GLU A 55 8.71 -21.14 5.76
C GLU A 55 10.02 -21.53 6.49
N GLU A 56 11.16 -21.44 5.80
CA GLU A 56 12.49 -21.70 6.39
C GLU A 56 12.78 -20.79 7.60
N VAL A 57 12.42 -19.52 7.48
CA VAL A 57 12.63 -18.52 8.55
C VAL A 57 11.58 -18.61 9.67
N GLY A 58 10.45 -19.29 9.40
CA GLY A 58 9.33 -19.38 10.35
C GLY A 58 8.59 -18.05 10.55
N LYS A 59 8.63 -17.15 9.57
CA LYS A 59 7.96 -15.83 9.64
C LYS A 59 6.90 -15.69 8.56
N PRO A 60 5.66 -15.31 8.91
CA PRO A 60 4.67 -14.97 7.90
C PRO A 60 5.10 -13.70 7.16
N VAL A 61 4.82 -13.65 5.87
CA VAL A 61 5.00 -12.49 5.01
C VAL A 61 3.82 -12.38 4.05
N ALA A 62 3.25 -11.20 3.88
CA ALA A 62 2.23 -10.98 2.87
C ALA A 62 2.87 -10.74 1.49
N ALA A 63 2.17 -11.13 0.45
CA ALA A 63 2.52 -10.82 -0.94
C ALA A 63 1.51 -9.83 -1.52
N LEU A 64 2.02 -8.73 -2.04
CA LEU A 64 1.26 -7.64 -2.66
C LEU A 64 1.57 -7.61 -4.16
N LEU A 65 0.55 -7.86 -4.99
CA LEU A 65 0.59 -7.68 -6.44
C LEU A 65 0.31 -6.21 -6.74
N ASP A 66 1.22 -5.52 -7.42
CA ASP A 66 1.04 -4.13 -7.83
C ASP A 66 0.86 -4.09 -9.35
N THR A 67 -0.35 -3.70 -9.81
CA THR A 67 -0.70 -3.67 -11.23
C THR A 67 0.01 -2.53 -11.95
N LYS A 68 0.16 -2.67 -13.27
CA LYS A 68 0.72 -1.62 -14.08
C LYS A 68 -0.23 -0.42 -14.20
N GLY A 69 -1.51 -0.69 -14.40
CA GLY A 69 -2.53 0.33 -14.64
C GLY A 69 -2.46 0.97 -16.05
N PRO A 70 -3.42 1.81 -16.36
CA PRO A 70 -3.53 2.49 -17.65
C PRO A 70 -2.58 3.71 -17.72
N GLU A 71 -1.34 3.49 -18.10
CA GLU A 71 -0.34 4.55 -18.27
C GLU A 71 -0.37 5.13 -19.68
N ILE A 72 -0.26 6.47 -19.76
CA ILE A 72 0.03 7.16 -21.02
C ILE A 72 1.55 7.27 -21.17
N ARG A 73 2.08 6.88 -22.32
CA ARG A 73 3.53 6.92 -22.58
C ARG A 73 3.82 7.43 -24.00
N THR A 74 4.99 8.06 -24.14
CA THR A 74 5.56 8.36 -25.46
C THR A 74 5.94 7.07 -26.20
N GLY A 75 5.99 7.15 -27.53
CA GLY A 75 6.41 6.05 -28.39
C GLY A 75 7.92 5.88 -28.47
N VAL A 76 8.34 5.16 -29.51
CA VAL A 76 9.75 4.95 -29.85
C VAL A 76 10.30 6.13 -30.63
N LEU A 77 11.61 6.33 -30.55
CA LEU A 77 12.31 7.41 -31.23
C LEU A 77 13.24 6.85 -32.32
N LYS A 78 13.58 7.70 -33.27
CA LYS A 78 14.48 7.34 -34.37
C LYS A 78 15.83 6.84 -33.83
N ASP A 79 16.26 5.69 -34.31
CA ASP A 79 17.51 5.01 -33.94
C ASP A 79 17.61 4.66 -32.45
N GLY A 80 16.52 4.68 -31.68
CA GLY A 80 16.52 4.43 -30.23
C GLY A 80 17.28 5.50 -29.43
N LYS A 81 17.57 6.65 -30.02
CA LYS A 81 18.36 7.71 -29.39
C LYS A 81 17.46 8.76 -28.75
N LYS A 82 17.94 9.30 -27.64
CA LYS A 82 17.29 10.46 -27.04
C LYS A 82 17.36 11.66 -27.99
N VAL A 83 16.32 12.48 -27.94
CA VAL A 83 16.24 13.76 -28.67
C VAL A 83 16.27 14.92 -27.68
N THR A 84 16.95 16.01 -28.06
CA THR A 84 16.98 17.22 -27.27
C THR A 84 15.81 18.11 -27.65
N LEU A 85 15.01 18.49 -26.67
CA LEU A 85 13.92 19.45 -26.79
C LEU A 85 14.39 20.81 -26.30
N THR A 86 14.13 21.87 -27.07
CA THR A 86 14.55 23.24 -26.76
C THR A 86 13.35 24.06 -26.28
N ALA A 87 13.49 24.73 -25.12
CA ALA A 87 12.46 25.63 -24.61
C ALA A 87 12.10 26.72 -25.62
N GLY A 88 10.81 26.98 -25.78
CA GLY A 88 10.26 27.93 -26.73
C GLY A 88 9.99 27.37 -28.14
N GLU A 89 10.47 26.18 -28.47
CA GLU A 89 10.14 25.50 -29.74
C GLU A 89 8.79 24.81 -29.67
N GLU A 90 8.21 24.50 -30.84
CA GLU A 90 6.99 23.70 -31.00
C GLU A 90 7.35 22.20 -31.12
N ILE A 91 6.55 21.37 -30.47
CA ILE A 91 6.54 19.92 -30.64
C ILE A 91 5.10 19.43 -30.88
N ILE A 92 4.95 18.41 -31.69
CA ILE A 92 3.66 17.77 -31.96
C ILE A 92 3.62 16.42 -31.24
N LEU A 93 2.61 16.24 -30.39
CA LEU A 93 2.25 14.93 -29.88
C LEU A 93 1.15 14.36 -30.76
N THR A 94 1.31 13.11 -31.19
CA THR A 94 0.34 12.47 -32.10
C THR A 94 -0.15 11.13 -31.57
N THR A 95 -1.43 10.83 -31.81
CA THR A 95 -2.00 9.51 -31.54
C THR A 95 -1.74 8.51 -32.67
N GLU A 96 -1.15 8.95 -33.82
CA GLU A 96 -0.71 8.04 -34.88
C GLU A 96 0.53 7.26 -34.44
N ASP A 97 0.55 5.96 -34.74
CA ASP A 97 1.71 5.10 -34.43
C ASP A 97 2.86 5.39 -35.42
N ILE A 98 3.80 6.20 -34.96
CA ILE A 98 4.98 6.63 -35.71
C ILE A 98 6.26 6.40 -34.91
N VAL A 99 7.39 6.35 -35.63
CA VAL A 99 8.72 6.54 -35.03
C VAL A 99 8.96 8.03 -34.89
N GLY A 100 9.05 8.52 -33.64
CA GLY A 100 9.13 9.94 -33.32
C GLY A 100 10.54 10.53 -33.48
N ASP A 101 10.59 11.85 -33.45
CA ASP A 101 11.83 12.66 -33.42
C ASP A 101 11.65 13.89 -32.51
N ALA A 102 12.54 14.88 -32.60
CA ALA A 102 12.47 16.10 -31.78
C ALA A 102 11.27 17.02 -32.12
N LYS A 103 10.52 16.76 -33.20
CA LYS A 103 9.40 17.60 -33.65
C LYS A 103 8.06 16.92 -33.54
N ARG A 104 8.01 15.59 -33.63
CA ARG A 104 6.75 14.83 -33.62
C ARG A 104 6.95 13.52 -32.85
N VAL A 105 6.12 13.26 -31.84
CA VAL A 105 6.25 12.12 -30.93
C VAL A 105 4.92 11.41 -30.77
N HIS A 106 4.93 10.09 -30.93
CA HIS A 106 3.76 9.24 -30.70
C HIS A 106 3.38 9.18 -29.22
N ILE A 107 2.07 9.14 -28.96
CA ILE A 107 1.47 8.88 -27.64
C ILE A 107 0.58 7.65 -27.73
N ASN A 108 0.77 6.67 -26.85
CA ASN A 108 0.06 5.38 -26.88
C ASN A 108 -1.43 5.43 -26.50
N TYR A 109 -1.97 6.59 -26.18
CA TYR A 109 -3.39 6.79 -25.88
C TYR A 109 -4.11 7.52 -27.02
N ASN A 110 -4.92 6.79 -27.77
CA ASN A 110 -5.59 7.28 -28.98
C ASN A 110 -6.67 8.34 -28.70
N GLY A 111 -7.12 8.51 -27.45
CA GLY A 111 -8.14 9.50 -27.06
C GLY A 111 -7.55 10.80 -26.52
N LEU A 112 -6.21 10.93 -26.44
CA LEU A 112 -5.61 12.11 -25.82
C LEU A 112 -5.98 13.41 -26.54
N ASN A 113 -6.06 13.41 -27.86
CA ASN A 113 -6.47 14.55 -28.66
C ASN A 113 -7.94 14.96 -28.46
N GLU A 114 -8.79 14.07 -27.91
CA GLU A 114 -10.18 14.38 -27.56
C GLU A 114 -10.32 14.88 -26.12
N ASP A 115 -9.36 14.52 -25.26
CA ASP A 115 -9.40 14.85 -23.83
C ASP A 115 -8.70 16.18 -23.53
N VAL A 116 -7.71 16.60 -24.35
CA VAL A 116 -6.97 17.87 -24.14
C VAL A 116 -7.49 19.01 -25.00
N THR A 117 -7.33 20.23 -24.49
CA THR A 117 -7.71 21.47 -25.17
C THR A 117 -6.59 22.51 -25.06
N GLU A 118 -6.68 23.60 -25.81
CA GLU A 118 -5.79 24.75 -25.71
C GLU A 118 -5.64 25.20 -24.24
N GLY A 119 -4.41 25.44 -23.80
CA GLY A 119 -4.06 25.86 -22.45
C GLY A 119 -3.82 24.72 -21.45
N ASN A 120 -4.11 23.47 -21.82
CA ASN A 120 -3.74 22.34 -20.96
C ASN A 120 -2.22 22.14 -20.89
N VAL A 121 -1.77 21.62 -19.77
CA VAL A 121 -0.38 21.26 -19.53
C VAL A 121 -0.19 19.75 -19.72
N ILE A 122 0.85 19.35 -20.42
CA ILE A 122 1.29 17.98 -20.56
C ILE A 122 2.70 17.85 -19.98
N LEU A 123 2.88 16.91 -19.07
CA LEU A 123 4.15 16.64 -18.43
C LEU A 123 4.71 15.30 -18.91
N ILE A 124 6.00 15.26 -19.24
CA ILE A 124 6.67 14.05 -19.71
C ILE A 124 7.88 13.76 -18.82
N ASP A 125 8.18 12.46 -18.62
CA ASP A 125 9.32 11.96 -17.82
C ASP A 125 9.29 12.51 -16.40
N ASP A 126 8.23 12.18 -15.64
CA ASP A 126 8.01 12.61 -14.26
C ASP A 126 8.04 14.15 -14.07
N GLY A 127 7.56 14.88 -15.08
CA GLY A 127 7.50 16.34 -15.06
C GLY A 127 8.80 17.04 -15.42
N LEU A 128 9.83 16.32 -15.85
CA LEU A 128 11.08 16.94 -16.31
C LEU A 128 10.93 17.76 -17.59
N ILE A 129 9.93 17.43 -18.41
CA ILE A 129 9.57 18.17 -19.63
C ILE A 129 8.13 18.63 -19.49
N GLU A 130 7.92 19.94 -19.59
CA GLU A 130 6.63 20.59 -19.54
C GLU A 130 6.26 21.15 -20.91
N LEU A 131 5.06 20.80 -21.39
CA LEU A 131 4.50 21.23 -22.65
C LEU A 131 3.16 21.94 -22.39
N HIS A 132 2.91 23.05 -23.08
CA HIS A 132 1.62 23.72 -23.10
C HIS A 132 0.92 23.49 -24.45
N VAL A 133 -0.30 22.98 -24.40
CA VAL A 133 -1.11 22.76 -25.61
C VAL A 133 -1.51 24.10 -26.18
N GLU A 134 -1.15 24.37 -27.44
CA GLU A 134 -1.52 25.56 -28.19
C GLU A 134 -2.78 25.35 -29.05
N ARG A 135 -2.92 24.16 -29.66
CA ARG A 135 -4.08 23.75 -30.45
C ARG A 135 -4.11 22.25 -30.67
N VAL A 136 -5.28 21.74 -31.05
CA VAL A 136 -5.48 20.32 -31.41
C VAL A 136 -6.11 20.28 -32.80
N GLU A 137 -5.52 19.51 -33.71
CA GLU A 137 -5.99 19.34 -35.08
C GLU A 137 -5.99 17.85 -35.49
N GLY A 138 -7.16 17.24 -35.51
CA GLY A 138 -7.27 15.80 -35.79
C GLY A 138 -6.55 14.95 -34.76
N THR A 139 -5.53 14.18 -35.15
CA THR A 139 -4.70 13.34 -34.29
C THR A 139 -3.50 14.07 -33.71
N GLU A 140 -3.30 15.34 -34.07
CA GLU A 140 -2.13 16.15 -33.72
C GLU A 140 -2.44 17.11 -32.58
N ILE A 141 -1.59 17.11 -31.56
CA ILE A 141 -1.62 18.04 -30.43
C ILE A 141 -0.37 18.90 -30.53
N TYR A 142 -0.55 20.16 -30.90
CA TYR A 142 0.54 21.12 -31.04
C TYR A 142 0.87 21.74 -29.69
N CYS A 143 2.10 21.59 -29.25
CA CYS A 143 2.51 22.02 -27.94
C CYS A 143 3.73 22.95 -28.00
N ARG A 144 3.76 23.95 -27.09
CA ARG A 144 4.95 24.77 -26.81
C ARG A 144 5.78 24.11 -25.72
N ILE A 145 7.06 23.93 -25.96
CA ILE A 145 8.00 23.41 -24.97
C ILE A 145 8.33 24.54 -23.97
N MET A 146 7.96 24.36 -22.69
CA MET A 146 8.17 25.38 -21.65
C MET A 146 9.56 25.26 -21.02
N ASN A 147 10.02 24.04 -20.77
CA ASN A 147 11.37 23.76 -20.33
C ASN A 147 12.01 22.69 -21.22
N GLY A 148 13.22 22.94 -21.68
CA GLY A 148 13.94 21.99 -22.53
C GLY A 148 14.51 20.82 -21.72
N GLY A 149 14.89 19.74 -22.45
CA GLY A 149 15.48 18.57 -21.84
C GLY A 149 15.72 17.44 -22.86
N GLU A 150 16.31 16.35 -22.41
CA GLU A 150 16.47 15.14 -23.22
C GLU A 150 15.25 14.21 -23.09
N LEU A 151 14.52 14.01 -24.17
CA LEU A 151 13.43 13.05 -24.24
C LEU A 151 13.94 11.69 -24.69
N GLY A 152 13.73 10.67 -23.86
CA GLY A 152 13.94 9.26 -24.20
C GLY A 152 12.67 8.57 -24.70
N GLU A 153 12.81 7.30 -25.11
CA GLU A 153 11.69 6.47 -25.52
C GLU A 153 10.77 6.06 -24.36
N ARG A 154 9.49 5.88 -24.64
CA ARG A 154 8.49 5.27 -23.73
C ARG A 154 8.38 5.95 -22.36
N LYS A 155 8.53 7.27 -22.35
CA LYS A 155 8.43 8.08 -21.13
C LYS A 155 6.98 8.27 -20.70
N GLY A 156 6.74 8.27 -19.40
CA GLY A 156 5.43 8.57 -18.82
C GLY A 156 4.93 9.95 -19.26
N VAL A 157 3.62 10.05 -19.49
CA VAL A 157 2.93 11.28 -19.86
C VAL A 157 1.81 11.52 -18.87
N ASN A 158 1.83 12.66 -18.20
CA ASN A 158 0.81 13.10 -17.26
C ASN A 158 0.11 14.34 -17.82
N VAL A 159 -1.18 14.46 -17.55
CA VAL A 159 -2.00 15.59 -18.01
C VAL A 159 -2.78 16.15 -16.82
N PRO A 160 -2.12 16.98 -15.98
CA PRO A 160 -2.73 17.50 -14.76
C PRO A 160 -4.04 18.24 -15.03
N ASN A 161 -5.03 18.02 -14.15
CA ASN A 161 -6.36 18.66 -14.21
C ASN A 161 -7.20 18.33 -15.45
N VAL A 162 -6.85 17.29 -16.22
CA VAL A 162 -7.65 16.80 -17.35
C VAL A 162 -8.23 15.44 -17.03
N LYS A 163 -9.53 15.26 -17.26
CA LYS A 163 -10.21 13.97 -17.09
C LYS A 163 -9.89 13.07 -18.27
N ILE A 164 -9.09 12.06 -18.04
CA ILE A 164 -8.66 11.08 -19.04
C ILE A 164 -9.66 9.92 -19.09
N LYS A 165 -10.17 9.60 -20.27
CA LYS A 165 -11.17 8.54 -20.50
C LYS A 165 -10.57 7.15 -20.70
N LEU A 166 -9.40 6.88 -20.17
CA LEU A 166 -8.81 5.52 -20.17
C LEU A 166 -9.66 4.57 -19.33
N PRO A 167 -9.77 3.28 -19.72
CA PRO A 167 -10.41 2.27 -18.89
C PRO A 167 -9.71 2.17 -17.54
N ALA A 168 -10.46 1.82 -16.50
CA ALA A 168 -9.91 1.68 -15.15
C ALA A 168 -8.88 0.54 -15.04
N LEU A 169 -9.11 -0.55 -15.78
CA LEU A 169 -8.23 -1.71 -15.88
C LEU A 169 -7.90 -2.00 -17.32
N THR A 170 -6.63 -2.20 -17.63
CA THR A 170 -6.19 -2.72 -18.90
C THR A 170 -6.43 -4.23 -18.99
N ASP A 171 -6.41 -4.81 -20.19
CA ASP A 171 -6.49 -6.26 -20.37
C ASP A 171 -5.33 -6.97 -19.65
N LYS A 172 -4.14 -6.37 -19.69
CA LYS A 172 -2.98 -6.86 -18.94
C LYS A 172 -3.25 -6.88 -17.43
N ASP A 173 -3.82 -5.83 -16.87
CA ASP A 173 -4.16 -5.80 -15.44
C ASP A 173 -5.12 -6.93 -15.08
N LYS A 174 -6.12 -7.20 -15.93
CA LYS A 174 -7.06 -8.31 -15.75
C LYS A 174 -6.38 -9.68 -15.80
N GLU A 175 -5.40 -9.85 -16.68
CA GLU A 175 -4.57 -11.07 -16.75
C GLU A 175 -3.70 -11.19 -15.50
N ASP A 176 -3.06 -10.12 -15.06
CA ASP A 176 -2.22 -10.07 -13.87
C ASP A 176 -3.04 -10.38 -12.59
N ILE A 177 -4.27 -9.87 -12.50
CA ILE A 177 -5.19 -10.16 -11.38
C ILE A 177 -5.55 -11.65 -11.35
N ARG A 178 -5.93 -12.24 -12.50
CA ARG A 178 -6.24 -13.69 -12.57
C ARG A 178 -5.03 -14.53 -12.17
N PHE A 179 -3.84 -14.14 -12.62
CA PHE A 179 -2.59 -14.78 -12.23
C PHE A 179 -2.33 -14.66 -10.72
N GLY A 180 -2.60 -13.49 -10.14
CA GLY A 180 -2.49 -13.27 -8.70
C GLY A 180 -3.46 -14.13 -7.88
N ILE A 181 -4.68 -14.32 -8.38
CA ILE A 181 -5.68 -15.22 -7.79
C ILE A 181 -5.17 -16.67 -7.82
N GLU A 182 -4.67 -17.14 -8.96
CA GLU A 182 -4.12 -18.48 -9.12
C GLU A 182 -2.98 -18.77 -8.13
N LEU A 183 -2.06 -17.83 -7.95
CA LEU A 183 -0.92 -18.01 -7.03
C LEU A 183 -1.28 -17.80 -5.56
N GLY A 184 -2.42 -17.20 -5.24
CA GLY A 184 -2.83 -16.90 -3.87
C GLY A 184 -2.06 -15.74 -3.26
N PHE A 185 -1.95 -14.62 -3.96
CA PHE A 185 -1.49 -13.37 -3.41
C PHE A 185 -2.43 -12.92 -2.28
N ASP A 186 -1.91 -12.13 -1.35
CA ASP A 186 -2.66 -11.69 -0.17
C ASP A 186 -3.34 -10.33 -0.42
N TYR A 187 -2.72 -9.47 -1.25
CA TYR A 187 -3.19 -8.14 -1.62
C TYR A 187 -2.95 -7.82 -3.09
N ILE A 188 -3.76 -6.89 -3.61
CA ILE A 188 -3.54 -6.21 -4.87
C ILE A 188 -3.43 -4.70 -4.59
N ALA A 189 -2.40 -4.04 -5.12
CA ALA A 189 -2.30 -2.60 -5.21
C ALA A 189 -2.69 -2.20 -6.64
N ALA A 190 -3.84 -1.55 -6.77
CA ALA A 190 -4.41 -1.18 -8.05
C ALA A 190 -3.97 0.23 -8.45
N SER A 191 -3.24 0.35 -9.56
CA SER A 191 -2.65 1.59 -10.04
C SER A 191 -3.67 2.50 -10.73
N PHE A 192 -3.45 3.79 -10.65
CA PHE A 192 -4.23 4.85 -11.32
C PHE A 192 -5.73 4.80 -11.04
N ILE A 193 -6.12 4.49 -9.81
CA ILE A 193 -7.53 4.47 -9.41
C ILE A 193 -8.10 5.89 -9.40
N ARG A 194 -9.20 6.08 -10.16
CA ARG A 194 -9.91 7.36 -10.30
C ARG A 194 -11.29 7.36 -9.66
N SER A 195 -11.91 6.18 -9.48
CA SER A 195 -13.26 6.05 -8.91
C SER A 195 -13.45 4.74 -8.17
N ALA A 196 -14.50 4.65 -7.37
CA ALA A 196 -14.90 3.43 -6.69
C ALA A 196 -15.33 2.32 -7.65
N ASP A 197 -15.76 2.64 -8.86
CA ASP A 197 -16.19 1.63 -9.84
C ASP A 197 -15.03 0.73 -10.28
N ALA A 198 -13.81 1.29 -10.39
CA ALA A 198 -12.61 0.49 -10.65
C ALA A 198 -12.38 -0.57 -9.55
N ILE A 199 -12.57 -0.18 -8.29
CA ILE A 199 -12.45 -1.10 -7.14
C ILE A 199 -13.53 -2.18 -7.17
N ARG A 200 -14.76 -1.81 -7.53
CA ARG A 200 -15.88 -2.76 -7.66
C ARG A 200 -15.63 -3.77 -8.78
N GLU A 201 -15.07 -3.34 -9.92
CA GLU A 201 -14.67 -4.25 -11.01
C GLU A 201 -13.62 -5.26 -10.55
N ILE A 202 -12.57 -4.82 -9.83
CA ILE A 202 -11.57 -5.72 -9.25
C ILE A 202 -12.23 -6.68 -8.25
N ARG A 203 -13.11 -6.19 -7.38
CA ARG A 203 -13.82 -7.02 -6.39
C ARG A 203 -14.62 -8.13 -7.05
N LEU A 204 -15.34 -7.83 -8.12
CA LEU A 204 -16.08 -8.84 -8.89
C LEU A 204 -15.14 -9.93 -9.43
N MET A 205 -14.00 -9.56 -9.99
CA MET A 205 -13.00 -10.54 -10.48
C MET A 205 -12.46 -11.43 -9.34
N LEU A 206 -12.23 -10.85 -8.16
CA LEU A 206 -11.78 -11.61 -6.98
C LEU A 206 -12.86 -12.59 -6.50
N ASP A 207 -14.10 -12.13 -6.43
CA ASP A 207 -15.26 -12.95 -6.00
C ASP A 207 -15.52 -14.11 -6.97
N GLU A 208 -15.48 -13.85 -8.28
CA GLU A 208 -15.59 -14.88 -9.35
C GLU A 208 -14.46 -15.91 -9.25
N GLY A 209 -13.24 -15.48 -8.92
CA GLY A 209 -12.08 -16.35 -8.70
C GLY A 209 -12.03 -17.00 -7.31
N GLY A 210 -13.01 -16.78 -6.44
CA GLY A 210 -13.03 -17.30 -5.07
C GLY A 210 -11.89 -16.77 -4.20
N SER A 211 -11.34 -15.61 -4.54
CA SER A 211 -10.18 -15.02 -3.87
C SER A 211 -10.60 -14.02 -2.79
N SER A 212 -9.91 -14.08 -1.67
CA SER A 212 -10.09 -13.13 -0.58
C SER A 212 -9.03 -12.03 -0.55
N MET A 213 -8.28 -11.79 -1.63
CA MET A 213 -7.27 -10.72 -1.70
C MET A 213 -7.84 -9.39 -1.25
N GLY A 214 -7.06 -8.63 -0.46
CA GLY A 214 -7.40 -7.25 -0.12
C GLY A 214 -7.05 -6.30 -1.27
N ILE A 215 -7.83 -5.24 -1.46
CA ILE A 215 -7.61 -4.25 -2.52
C ILE A 215 -7.08 -2.96 -1.90
N ILE A 216 -5.87 -2.55 -2.29
CA ILE A 216 -5.24 -1.28 -1.95
C ILE A 216 -5.34 -0.36 -3.17
N ALA A 217 -6.12 0.70 -3.07
CA ALA A 217 -6.25 1.69 -4.14
C ALA A 217 -5.05 2.65 -4.12
N LYS A 218 -4.34 2.79 -5.24
CA LYS A 218 -3.24 3.75 -5.36
C LYS A 218 -3.81 5.11 -5.79
N ILE A 219 -3.55 6.13 -4.99
CA ILE A 219 -3.95 7.52 -5.26
C ILE A 219 -2.78 8.21 -5.92
N GLU A 220 -2.89 8.38 -7.25
CA GLU A 220 -1.80 8.79 -8.14
C GLU A 220 -2.17 10.01 -9.00
N ASN A 221 -3.42 10.48 -8.95
CA ASN A 221 -3.92 11.56 -9.80
C ASN A 221 -4.95 12.44 -9.07
N ALA A 222 -5.25 13.60 -9.67
CA ALA A 222 -6.18 14.57 -9.12
C ALA A 222 -7.62 14.02 -9.01
N GLU A 223 -8.09 13.26 -9.99
CA GLU A 223 -9.44 12.69 -9.99
C GLU A 223 -9.63 11.67 -8.84
N GLY A 224 -8.61 10.85 -8.56
CA GLY A 224 -8.61 9.95 -7.41
C GLY A 224 -8.64 10.68 -6.07
N LEU A 225 -8.06 11.89 -5.99
CA LEU A 225 -8.19 12.75 -4.82
C LEU A 225 -9.59 13.36 -4.69
N GLU A 226 -10.22 13.76 -5.78
CA GLU A 226 -11.61 14.27 -5.77
C GLU A 226 -12.59 13.20 -5.29
N ASN A 227 -12.39 11.95 -5.69
CA ASN A 227 -13.23 10.80 -5.38
C ASN A 227 -12.72 9.97 -4.18
N LEU A 228 -11.83 10.54 -3.37
CA LEU A 228 -11.10 9.81 -2.33
C LEU A 228 -12.01 9.09 -1.33
N ASP A 229 -13.09 9.72 -0.89
CA ASP A 229 -13.96 9.15 0.15
C ASP A 229 -14.67 7.88 -0.33
N GLU A 230 -15.19 7.89 -1.55
CA GLU A 230 -15.83 6.70 -2.13
C GLU A 230 -14.82 5.58 -2.43
N ILE A 231 -13.57 5.95 -2.82
CA ILE A 231 -12.49 5.00 -3.05
C ILE A 231 -12.07 4.33 -1.74
N ILE A 232 -11.94 5.10 -0.65
CA ILE A 232 -11.64 4.57 0.68
C ILE A 232 -12.74 3.61 1.13
N GLU A 233 -14.02 3.96 0.93
CA GLU A 233 -15.13 3.09 1.31
C GLU A 233 -15.10 1.76 0.56
N ALA A 234 -14.89 1.77 -0.74
CA ALA A 234 -14.91 0.60 -1.60
C ALA A 234 -13.69 -0.31 -1.45
N SER A 235 -12.51 0.22 -1.07
CA SER A 235 -11.25 -0.50 -0.96
C SER A 235 -11.01 -1.08 0.45
N ASP A 236 -9.94 -1.89 0.61
CA ASP A 236 -9.47 -2.36 1.92
C ASP A 236 -8.39 -1.44 2.51
N GLY A 237 -7.84 -0.55 1.70
CA GLY A 237 -6.87 0.46 2.06
C GLY A 237 -6.46 1.30 0.86
N ILE A 238 -5.61 2.30 1.10
CA ILE A 238 -5.03 3.11 0.03
C ILE A 238 -3.50 3.14 0.12
N MET A 239 -2.89 3.46 -1.01
CA MET A 239 -1.47 3.81 -1.10
C MET A 239 -1.34 5.26 -1.57
N VAL A 240 -0.68 6.07 -0.76
CA VAL A 240 -0.26 7.43 -1.12
C VAL A 240 0.98 7.29 -2.00
N ALA A 241 0.79 7.24 -3.31
CA ALA A 241 1.87 7.06 -4.29
C ALA A 241 2.45 8.43 -4.66
N ARG A 242 3.35 8.92 -3.80
CA ARG A 242 3.82 10.31 -3.83
C ARG A 242 4.59 10.68 -5.09
N GLY A 243 5.21 9.71 -5.76
CA GLY A 243 5.91 9.92 -7.02
C GLY A 243 4.96 10.42 -8.11
N ASP A 244 3.98 9.59 -8.46
CA ASP A 244 3.03 9.88 -9.53
C ASP A 244 2.09 11.04 -9.13
N LEU A 245 1.57 11.01 -7.90
CA LEU A 245 0.70 12.09 -7.41
C LEU A 245 1.41 13.45 -7.40
N GLY A 246 2.71 13.49 -7.08
CA GLY A 246 3.50 14.72 -7.04
C GLY A 246 3.79 15.33 -8.42
N VAL A 247 3.54 14.57 -9.50
CA VAL A 247 3.55 15.09 -10.88
C VAL A 247 2.19 15.68 -11.27
N GLU A 248 1.10 15.08 -10.77
CA GLU A 248 -0.27 15.46 -11.09
C GLU A 248 -0.77 16.69 -10.31
N ILE A 249 -0.19 16.98 -9.17
CA ILE A 249 -0.58 18.09 -8.30
C ILE A 249 0.62 18.99 -7.99
N ALA A 250 0.36 20.22 -7.56
CA ALA A 250 1.42 21.12 -7.11
C ALA A 250 2.19 20.50 -5.92
N PRO A 251 3.52 20.34 -6.01
CA PRO A 251 4.33 19.59 -5.04
C PRO A 251 4.17 20.05 -3.59
N GLU A 252 3.97 21.35 -3.36
CA GLU A 252 3.77 21.94 -2.03
C GLU A 252 2.48 21.49 -1.34
N LYS A 253 1.51 20.95 -2.08
CA LYS A 253 0.25 20.40 -1.53
C LYS A 253 0.42 18.97 -1.02
N LEU A 254 1.39 18.23 -1.53
CA LEU A 254 1.54 16.80 -1.28
C LEU A 254 1.66 16.44 0.22
N PRO A 255 2.45 17.15 1.05
CA PRO A 255 2.54 16.84 2.49
C PRO A 255 1.20 16.99 3.23
N HIS A 256 0.42 18.00 2.87
CA HIS A 256 -0.91 18.20 3.47
C HIS A 256 -1.88 17.09 3.05
N LEU A 257 -1.89 16.72 1.77
CA LEU A 257 -2.73 15.65 1.23
C LEU A 257 -2.38 14.28 1.83
N GLN A 258 -1.09 13.98 2.02
CA GLN A 258 -0.66 12.78 2.73
C GLN A 258 -1.29 12.70 4.13
N LYS A 259 -1.17 13.75 4.92
CA LYS A 259 -1.75 13.81 6.27
C LYS A 259 -3.28 13.66 6.26
N MET A 260 -3.95 14.28 5.31
CA MET A 260 -5.39 14.19 5.13
C MET A 260 -5.83 12.76 4.78
N MET A 261 -5.14 12.10 3.84
CA MET A 261 -5.40 10.72 3.43
C MET A 261 -5.19 9.74 4.59
N ILE A 262 -4.10 9.87 5.34
CA ILE A 262 -3.80 9.06 6.53
C ILE A 262 -4.94 9.20 7.57
N LYS A 263 -5.37 10.42 7.85
CA LYS A 263 -6.45 10.69 8.79
C LYS A 263 -7.78 10.08 8.35
N LYS A 264 -8.15 10.22 7.08
CA LYS A 264 -9.39 9.65 6.51
C LYS A 264 -9.38 8.11 6.58
N CYS A 265 -8.28 7.47 6.22
CA CYS A 265 -8.13 6.02 6.30
C CYS A 265 -8.24 5.51 7.73
N SER A 266 -7.57 6.15 8.67
CA SER A 266 -7.67 5.81 10.09
C SER A 266 -9.12 5.91 10.60
N ALA A 267 -9.86 6.98 10.24
CA ALA A 267 -11.27 7.12 10.60
C ALA A 267 -12.13 6.00 10.00
N ALA A 268 -11.91 5.65 8.75
CA ALA A 268 -12.62 4.59 8.03
C ALA A 268 -12.19 3.17 8.39
N CYS A 269 -11.22 2.98 9.29
CA CYS A 269 -10.62 1.67 9.58
C CYS A 269 -10.03 0.97 8.35
N LYS A 270 -9.34 1.74 7.51
CA LYS A 270 -8.68 1.26 6.30
C LYS A 270 -7.17 1.42 6.45
N VAL A 271 -6.40 0.50 5.87
CA VAL A 271 -4.95 0.57 5.88
C VAL A 271 -4.46 1.72 5.00
N VAL A 272 -3.44 2.44 5.43
CA VAL A 272 -2.77 3.45 4.63
C VAL A 272 -1.28 3.16 4.49
N ILE A 273 -0.81 3.18 3.24
CA ILE A 273 0.58 2.95 2.87
C ILE A 273 1.16 4.28 2.37
N THR A 274 2.25 4.74 2.98
CA THR A 274 3.04 5.86 2.43
C THR A 274 4.18 5.30 1.58
N ALA A 275 4.20 5.68 0.31
CA ALA A 275 5.04 5.05 -0.70
C ALA A 275 5.85 6.06 -1.53
N THR A 276 6.87 5.56 -2.18
CA THR A 276 7.79 6.20 -3.14
C THR A 276 8.72 7.23 -2.52
N GLN A 277 9.96 7.23 -2.98
CA GLN A 277 11.03 8.18 -2.63
C GLN A 277 11.27 8.31 -1.12
N MET A 278 11.10 7.22 -0.35
CA MET A 278 11.28 7.24 1.10
C MET A 278 12.77 7.30 1.49
N LEU A 279 13.60 6.44 0.88
CA LEU A 279 15.06 6.39 1.06
C LEU A 279 15.77 6.29 -0.31
N ASP A 280 15.28 7.03 -1.31
CA ASP A 280 15.70 6.92 -2.72
C ASP A 280 17.21 6.99 -2.93
N SER A 281 17.91 7.84 -2.17
CA SER A 281 19.37 7.94 -2.26
C SER A 281 20.09 6.62 -1.92
N MET A 282 19.42 5.73 -1.14
CA MET A 282 19.97 4.41 -0.78
C MET A 282 19.92 3.39 -1.93
N ILE A 283 19.29 3.72 -3.06
CA ILE A 283 19.49 2.96 -4.30
C ILE A 283 20.97 2.92 -4.66
N ARG A 284 21.69 4.02 -4.43
CA ARG A 284 23.09 4.23 -4.84
C ARG A 284 24.07 4.35 -3.67
N ASN A 285 23.60 4.82 -2.51
CA ASN A 285 24.44 5.15 -1.36
C ASN A 285 24.11 4.24 -0.16
N PRO A 286 25.10 3.90 0.70
CA PRO A 286 24.86 3.03 1.86
C PRO A 286 24.15 3.76 3.02
N ARG A 287 23.91 5.07 2.91
CA ARG A 287 23.22 5.89 3.93
C ARG A 287 22.27 6.85 3.26
N PRO A 288 21.10 7.14 3.90
CA PRO A 288 20.14 8.10 3.39
C PRO A 288 20.60 9.53 3.65
N THR A 289 19.95 10.48 3.00
CA THR A 289 20.02 11.90 3.33
C THR A 289 19.25 12.20 4.63
N ARG A 290 19.51 13.36 5.26
CA ARG A 290 18.76 13.80 6.45
C ARG A 290 17.31 14.10 6.11
N ALA A 291 17.02 14.58 4.90
CA ALA A 291 15.68 14.86 4.43
C ALA A 291 14.84 13.57 4.36
N GLU A 292 15.41 12.48 3.82
CA GLU A 292 14.76 11.17 3.74
C GLU A 292 14.49 10.57 5.12
N VAL A 293 15.45 10.66 6.05
CA VAL A 293 15.23 10.23 7.44
C VAL A 293 14.07 11.01 8.08
N SER A 294 14.03 12.32 7.85
CA SER A 294 12.94 13.18 8.35
C SER A 294 11.60 12.85 7.69
N ASP A 295 11.59 12.51 6.41
CA ASP A 295 10.38 12.14 5.67
C ASP A 295 9.76 10.84 6.21
N VAL A 296 10.58 9.79 6.38
CA VAL A 296 10.12 8.54 7.00
C VAL A 296 9.56 8.79 8.40
N ALA A 297 10.29 9.52 9.25
CA ALA A 297 9.86 9.82 10.61
C ALA A 297 8.54 10.60 10.61
N ASN A 298 8.38 11.59 9.72
CA ASN A 298 7.12 12.35 9.59
C ASN A 298 5.96 11.47 9.17
N ALA A 299 6.13 10.55 8.22
CA ALA A 299 5.08 9.61 7.83
C ALA A 299 4.62 8.75 9.02
N VAL A 300 5.54 8.31 9.88
CA VAL A 300 5.22 7.58 11.11
C VAL A 300 4.48 8.47 12.10
N TYR A 301 4.94 9.70 12.34
CA TYR A 301 4.24 10.68 13.20
C TYR A 301 2.85 11.05 12.66
N ASP A 302 2.66 11.07 11.34
CA ASP A 302 1.35 11.30 10.71
C ASP A 302 0.38 10.15 10.99
N GLY A 303 0.90 8.98 11.41
CA GLY A 303 0.13 7.79 11.75
C GLY A 303 -0.12 6.85 10.58
N THR A 304 0.79 6.81 9.60
CA THR A 304 0.73 5.79 8.55
C THR A 304 0.82 4.38 9.12
N ASP A 305 0.09 3.44 8.54
CA ASP A 305 0.17 2.04 8.96
C ASP A 305 1.42 1.35 8.41
N VAL A 306 1.83 1.77 7.21
CA VAL A 306 2.87 1.09 6.43
C VAL A 306 3.72 2.11 5.68
N VAL A 307 5.02 1.85 5.61
CA VAL A 307 5.97 2.56 4.74
C VAL A 307 6.54 1.59 3.71
N MET A 308 6.89 2.09 2.51
CA MET A 308 7.30 1.24 1.40
C MET A 308 8.66 1.65 0.82
N LEU A 309 9.52 0.65 0.61
CA LEU A 309 10.74 0.73 -0.20
C LEU A 309 10.45 0.23 -1.61
N SER A 310 10.82 0.99 -2.62
CA SER A 310 10.62 0.70 -4.05
C SER A 310 11.93 0.26 -4.71
N GLY A 311 12.59 1.15 -5.42
CA GLY A 311 13.88 0.91 -6.08
C GLY A 311 14.98 0.53 -5.09
N GLU A 312 14.91 1.00 -3.86
CA GLU A 312 15.86 0.76 -2.78
C GLU A 312 16.11 -0.73 -2.55
N THR A 313 15.02 -1.54 -2.60
CA THR A 313 15.11 -3.00 -2.41
C THR A 313 15.05 -3.79 -3.71
N ALA A 314 14.41 -3.25 -4.77
CA ALA A 314 14.28 -3.97 -6.05
C ALA A 314 15.58 -3.94 -6.88
N ASN A 315 16.18 -2.76 -7.05
CA ASN A 315 17.32 -2.52 -7.95
C ASN A 315 18.49 -1.84 -7.25
N GLY A 316 18.33 -1.45 -5.97
CA GLY A 316 19.34 -0.76 -5.19
C GLY A 316 20.57 -1.63 -4.89
N LYS A 317 21.71 -0.99 -4.71
CA LYS A 317 22.96 -1.66 -4.32
C LYS A 317 22.95 -2.15 -2.87
N TYR A 318 22.06 -1.62 -2.04
CA TYR A 318 22.04 -1.80 -0.59
C TYR A 318 20.67 -2.19 -0.06
N PRO A 319 20.03 -3.28 -0.60
CA PRO A 319 18.63 -3.60 -0.27
C PRO A 319 18.42 -3.90 1.22
N VAL A 320 19.31 -4.66 1.84
CA VAL A 320 19.23 -5.03 3.26
C VAL A 320 19.50 -3.85 4.17
N GLU A 321 20.48 -3.02 3.82
CA GLU A 321 20.83 -1.81 4.57
C GLU A 321 19.70 -0.77 4.51
N ALA A 322 19.04 -0.64 3.36
CA ALA A 322 17.87 0.26 3.20
C ALA A 322 16.72 -0.19 4.11
N LEU A 323 16.41 -1.48 4.14
CA LEU A 323 15.41 -2.02 5.04
C LEU A 323 15.80 -1.83 6.52
N LYS A 324 17.02 -2.14 6.91
CA LYS A 324 17.51 -1.93 8.28
C LYS A 324 17.40 -0.47 8.69
N MET A 325 17.79 0.45 7.81
CA MET A 325 17.68 1.89 8.07
C MET A 325 16.22 2.30 8.24
N MET A 326 15.32 1.86 7.35
CA MET A 326 13.88 2.11 7.48
C MET A 326 13.34 1.61 8.82
N ALA A 327 13.69 0.37 9.21
CA ALA A 327 13.27 -0.22 10.47
C ALA A 327 13.78 0.58 11.68
N HIS A 328 15.04 1.02 11.67
CA HIS A 328 15.63 1.83 12.74
C HIS A 328 14.96 3.20 12.87
N ILE A 329 14.67 3.88 11.74
CA ILE A 329 13.96 5.18 11.76
C ILE A 329 12.56 4.99 12.36
N VAL A 330 11.86 3.93 11.95
CA VAL A 330 10.52 3.61 12.48
C VAL A 330 10.60 3.34 13.98
N GLU A 331 11.49 2.46 14.45
CA GLU A 331 11.62 2.11 15.87
C GLU A 331 12.00 3.32 16.72
N GLU A 332 12.94 4.13 16.28
CA GLU A 332 13.35 5.35 16.97
C GLU A 332 12.20 6.35 17.07
N THR A 333 11.49 6.59 15.95
CA THR A 333 10.33 7.49 15.93
C THR A 333 9.25 7.01 16.89
N GLU A 334 8.89 5.73 16.82
CA GLU A 334 7.85 5.14 17.69
C GLU A 334 8.23 5.19 19.17
N SER A 335 9.53 5.11 19.50
CA SER A 335 10.00 5.21 20.90
C SER A 335 9.77 6.58 21.52
N HIS A 336 9.68 7.62 20.70
CA HIS A 336 9.41 9.01 21.11
C HIS A 336 7.93 9.42 20.98
N MET A 337 7.06 8.52 20.51
CA MET A 337 5.62 8.79 20.49
C MET A 337 5.05 8.65 21.90
N SER A 338 4.63 9.76 22.49
CA SER A 338 4.06 9.80 23.83
C SER A 338 2.63 9.23 23.90
N GLY A 339 2.15 8.95 25.13
CA GLY A 339 0.77 8.52 25.39
C GLY A 339 -0.29 9.43 24.76
N ASP A 340 -0.05 10.74 24.74
CA ASP A 340 -0.93 11.75 24.11
C ASP A 340 -1.18 11.50 22.61
N PHE A 341 -0.26 10.85 21.91
CA PHE A 341 -0.44 10.48 20.50
C PHE A 341 -1.54 9.43 20.36
N TYR A 342 -1.58 8.47 21.28
CA TYR A 342 -2.56 7.38 21.29
C TYR A 342 -3.92 7.84 21.83
N GLU A 343 -3.97 8.80 22.74
CA GLU A 343 -5.20 9.35 23.32
C GLU A 343 -6.00 10.22 22.37
N LYS A 344 -5.37 10.79 21.33
CA LYS A 344 -6.03 11.68 20.36
C LYS A 344 -6.95 10.99 19.37
N ARG A 345 -6.93 9.67 19.28
CA ARG A 345 -7.79 8.91 18.39
C ARG A 345 -9.12 8.61 19.12
N THR A 346 -10.11 9.47 18.91
CA THR A 346 -11.45 9.32 19.48
C THR A 346 -12.42 8.75 18.43
N VAL A 347 -13.49 8.08 18.93
CA VAL A 347 -14.59 7.65 18.05
C VAL A 347 -15.25 8.89 17.43
N SER A 348 -15.24 9.01 16.11
CA SER A 348 -15.93 10.08 15.39
C SER A 348 -17.44 9.96 15.55
N ASP A 349 -18.15 11.08 15.44
CA ASP A 349 -19.61 11.13 15.55
C ASP A 349 -20.30 10.17 14.57
N ASP A 350 -19.78 10.03 13.37
CA ASP A 350 -20.31 9.14 12.32
C ASP A 350 -20.23 7.64 12.69
N ASN A 351 -19.37 7.28 13.63
CA ASN A 351 -19.12 5.89 14.07
C ASN A 351 -19.64 5.58 15.49
N ARG A 352 -20.39 6.47 16.13
CA ARG A 352 -20.85 6.32 17.54
C ARG A 352 -21.70 5.09 17.79
N HIS A 353 -22.45 4.63 16.78
CA HIS A 353 -23.36 3.46 16.91
C HIS A 353 -22.73 2.16 16.37
N ASN A 354 -21.45 2.16 15.99
CA ASN A 354 -20.77 0.98 15.52
C ASN A 354 -20.21 0.17 16.70
N ILE A 355 -20.79 -1.00 16.95
CA ILE A 355 -20.42 -1.90 18.06
C ILE A 355 -18.92 -2.25 18.00
N SER A 356 -18.42 -2.62 16.84
CA SER A 356 -17.01 -3.01 16.67
C SER A 356 -16.05 -1.85 16.99
N ASN A 357 -16.39 -0.62 16.64
CA ASN A 357 -15.61 0.56 17.03
C ASN A 357 -15.64 0.78 18.55
N ALA A 358 -16.83 0.71 19.16
CA ALA A 358 -16.96 0.92 20.60
C ALA A 358 -16.19 -0.15 21.41
N VAL A 359 -16.34 -1.43 21.05
CA VAL A 359 -15.68 -2.53 21.75
C VAL A 359 -14.16 -2.49 21.54
N SER A 360 -13.68 -2.24 20.31
CA SER A 360 -12.24 -2.16 20.05
C SER A 360 -11.57 -0.97 20.76
N TYR A 361 -12.25 0.19 20.81
CA TYR A 361 -11.78 1.35 21.58
C TYR A 361 -11.70 1.02 23.05
N ALA A 362 -12.79 0.48 23.62
CA ALA A 362 -12.82 0.08 25.05
C ALA A 362 -11.74 -0.94 25.39
N SER A 363 -11.46 -1.90 24.49
CA SER A 363 -10.40 -2.90 24.69
C SER A 363 -9.01 -2.26 24.78
N VAL A 364 -8.71 -1.30 23.91
CA VAL A 364 -7.44 -0.57 23.95
C VAL A 364 -7.32 0.27 25.22
N ALA A 365 -8.37 1.02 25.57
CA ALA A 365 -8.39 1.83 26.79
C ALA A 365 -8.27 0.97 28.07
N THR A 366 -8.94 -0.19 28.11
CA THR A 366 -8.84 -1.14 29.22
C THR A 366 -7.44 -1.72 29.33
N ALA A 367 -6.83 -2.12 28.21
CA ALA A 367 -5.47 -2.65 28.21
C ALA A 367 -4.46 -1.62 28.72
N GLN A 368 -4.60 -0.37 28.33
CA GLN A 368 -3.76 0.73 28.80
C GLN A 368 -3.96 1.00 30.31
N SER A 369 -5.22 1.07 30.78
CA SER A 369 -5.52 1.33 32.20
C SER A 369 -5.03 0.24 33.14
N LEU A 370 -4.92 -1.00 32.65
CA LEU A 370 -4.48 -2.16 33.43
C LEU A 370 -3.00 -2.51 33.24
N ASP A 371 -2.25 -1.72 32.46
CA ASP A 371 -0.89 -2.07 32.01
C ASP A 371 -0.81 -3.51 31.48
N ALA A 372 -1.83 -3.91 30.71
CA ALA A 372 -1.93 -5.25 30.17
C ALA A 372 -0.73 -5.57 29.28
N ALA A 373 -0.18 -6.78 29.43
CA ALA A 373 0.98 -7.23 28.65
C ALA A 373 0.66 -7.38 27.16
N VAL A 374 -0.61 -7.70 26.84
CA VAL A 374 -1.03 -7.99 25.48
C VAL A 374 -2.53 -7.76 25.27
N ILE A 375 -2.90 -7.34 24.05
CA ILE A 375 -4.26 -7.43 23.51
C ILE A 375 -4.28 -8.60 22.52
N ILE A 376 -5.16 -9.56 22.74
CA ILE A 376 -5.32 -10.75 21.89
C ILE A 376 -6.57 -10.58 21.03
N ALA A 377 -6.41 -10.70 19.71
CA ALA A 377 -7.47 -10.54 18.71
C ALA A 377 -7.69 -11.84 17.92
N PRO A 378 -8.39 -12.84 18.46
CA PRO A 378 -8.79 -14.00 17.69
C PRO A 378 -9.80 -13.61 16.61
N SER A 379 -9.55 -14.01 15.37
CA SER A 379 -10.42 -13.65 14.23
C SER A 379 -10.20 -14.61 13.07
N ILE A 380 -11.27 -15.04 12.42
CA ILE A 380 -11.18 -15.90 11.23
C ILE A 380 -10.57 -15.13 10.05
N SER A 381 -10.99 -13.88 9.84
CA SER A 381 -10.59 -13.04 8.71
C SER A 381 -9.51 -12.01 9.03
N GLY A 382 -9.13 -11.83 10.31
CA GLY A 382 -8.27 -10.73 10.77
C GLY A 382 -9.03 -9.43 11.06
N TYR A 383 -10.36 -9.39 10.90
CA TYR A 383 -11.16 -8.17 11.09
C TYR A 383 -10.99 -7.55 12.47
N THR A 384 -11.08 -8.33 13.55
CA THR A 384 -10.91 -7.83 14.93
C THR A 384 -9.53 -7.22 15.14
N ALA A 385 -8.47 -7.86 14.60
CA ALA A 385 -7.12 -7.31 14.68
C ALA A 385 -7.01 -5.96 13.97
N ARG A 386 -7.67 -5.80 12.80
CA ARG A 386 -7.73 -4.52 12.08
C ARG A 386 -8.48 -3.45 12.88
N MET A 387 -9.61 -3.82 13.50
CA MET A 387 -10.40 -2.90 14.34
C MET A 387 -9.61 -2.38 15.55
N LEU A 388 -8.74 -3.20 16.13
CA LEU A 388 -7.85 -2.81 17.23
C LEU A 388 -6.64 -2.02 16.71
N SER A 389 -6.05 -2.44 15.60
CA SER A 389 -4.90 -1.80 14.95
C SER A 389 -5.14 -0.32 14.65
N LYS A 390 -6.34 0.05 14.18
CA LYS A 390 -6.68 1.46 13.86
C LYS A 390 -6.48 2.45 15.01
N TRP A 391 -6.52 1.96 16.26
CA TRP A 391 -6.32 2.79 17.46
C TRP A 391 -4.85 2.99 17.80
N HIS A 392 -3.94 2.31 17.08
CA HIS A 392 -2.50 2.32 17.33
C HIS A 392 -2.14 2.10 18.81
N PRO A 393 -2.55 0.99 19.45
CA PRO A 393 -2.34 0.79 20.87
C PRO A 393 -0.87 0.78 21.27
N SER A 394 -0.55 1.35 22.43
CA SER A 394 0.78 1.23 23.05
C SER A 394 1.06 -0.22 23.47
N THR A 395 0.03 -0.93 23.94
CA THR A 395 0.07 -2.35 24.30
C THR A 395 0.34 -3.24 23.10
N LYS A 396 1.08 -4.34 23.28
CA LYS A 396 1.31 -5.34 22.23
C LYS A 396 -0.03 -5.87 21.69
N LEU A 397 -0.19 -5.91 20.38
CA LEU A 397 -1.38 -6.41 19.71
C LEU A 397 -1.06 -7.70 18.96
N VAL A 398 -1.73 -8.78 19.33
CA VAL A 398 -1.58 -10.09 18.70
C VAL A 398 -2.85 -10.47 17.97
N GLY A 399 -2.73 -10.75 16.68
CA GLY A 399 -3.81 -11.31 15.87
C GLY A 399 -3.70 -12.84 15.79
N MET A 400 -4.78 -13.56 15.95
CA MET A 400 -4.78 -15.01 15.86
C MET A 400 -5.82 -15.50 14.87
N SER A 401 -5.42 -16.40 13.95
CA SER A 401 -6.36 -16.97 12.98
C SER A 401 -6.01 -18.42 12.63
N PRO A 402 -7.02 -19.28 12.39
CA PRO A 402 -6.79 -20.60 11.84
C PRO A 402 -6.42 -20.56 10.33
N SER A 403 -6.69 -19.45 9.66
CA SER A 403 -6.43 -19.25 8.23
C SER A 403 -5.05 -18.65 8.02
N ILE A 404 -4.16 -19.34 7.32
CA ILE A 404 -2.85 -18.81 6.96
C ILE A 404 -2.94 -17.55 6.07
N SER A 405 -3.98 -17.46 5.22
CA SER A 405 -4.25 -16.26 4.42
C SER A 405 -4.57 -15.06 5.33
N ALA A 406 -5.39 -15.24 6.36
CA ALA A 406 -5.69 -14.17 7.32
C ALA A 406 -4.44 -13.78 8.14
N VAL A 407 -3.60 -14.77 8.54
CA VAL A 407 -2.31 -14.51 9.20
C VAL A 407 -1.43 -13.63 8.33
N ARG A 408 -1.28 -13.97 7.02
CA ARG A 408 -0.51 -13.18 6.08
C ARG A 408 -1.10 -11.77 5.85
N LYS A 409 -2.42 -11.65 5.76
CA LYS A 409 -3.08 -10.35 5.63
C LYS A 409 -2.83 -9.44 6.83
N MET A 410 -2.82 -9.99 8.04
CA MET A 410 -2.52 -9.22 9.24
C MET A 410 -1.10 -8.64 9.28
N MET A 411 -0.19 -9.10 8.40
CA MET A 411 1.14 -8.50 8.23
C MET A 411 1.10 -7.06 7.70
N LEU A 412 -0.02 -6.60 7.14
CA LEU A 412 -0.21 -5.21 6.70
C LEU A 412 -0.82 -4.31 7.79
N TYR A 413 -1.27 -4.86 8.91
CA TYR A 413 -1.94 -4.10 9.96
C TYR A 413 -0.95 -3.56 10.99
N TRP A 414 -1.01 -2.27 11.26
CA TRP A 414 -0.13 -1.60 12.20
C TRP A 414 -0.10 -2.28 13.57
N GLY A 415 1.10 -2.53 14.10
CA GLY A 415 1.32 -3.09 15.44
C GLY A 415 0.89 -4.55 15.63
N VAL A 416 0.22 -5.18 14.66
CA VAL A 416 -0.24 -6.56 14.79
C VAL A 416 0.91 -7.55 14.60
N THR A 417 1.10 -8.45 15.59
CA THR A 417 1.94 -9.64 15.45
C THR A 417 0.99 -10.84 15.24
N PRO A 418 0.91 -11.40 14.01
CA PRO A 418 -0.04 -12.46 13.75
C PRO A 418 0.51 -13.84 14.06
N PHE A 419 -0.35 -14.72 14.58
CA PHE A 419 -0.07 -16.14 14.80
C PHE A 419 -1.14 -17.02 14.16
N GLN A 420 -0.72 -18.16 13.68
CA GLN A 420 -1.66 -19.21 13.31
C GLN A 420 -2.10 -19.97 14.55
N ALA A 421 -3.40 -20.09 14.77
CA ALA A 421 -4.00 -20.79 15.89
C ALA A 421 -4.98 -21.85 15.37
N LYS A 422 -5.18 -22.92 16.12
CA LYS A 422 -6.20 -23.92 15.78
C LYS A 422 -7.60 -23.35 15.96
N ARG A 423 -8.55 -23.84 15.17
CA ARG A 423 -9.95 -23.50 15.35
C ARG A 423 -10.44 -24.05 16.71
N ALA A 424 -11.06 -23.22 17.50
CA ALA A 424 -11.64 -23.58 18.79
C ALA A 424 -13.16 -23.75 18.69
N GLU A 425 -13.71 -24.65 19.50
CA GLU A 425 -15.14 -24.95 19.56
C GLU A 425 -15.89 -24.00 20.51
N SER A 426 -15.18 -23.38 21.46
CA SER A 426 -15.72 -22.43 22.41
C SER A 426 -14.82 -21.22 22.57
N THR A 427 -15.38 -20.13 23.11
CA THR A 427 -14.63 -18.92 23.44
C THR A 427 -13.55 -19.18 24.50
N ASP A 428 -13.84 -20.02 25.50
CA ASP A 428 -12.88 -20.36 26.56
C ASP A 428 -11.69 -21.13 25.98
N THR A 429 -11.93 -22.18 25.21
CA THR A 429 -10.88 -22.93 24.51
C THR A 429 -10.07 -22.05 23.56
N LEU A 430 -10.70 -21.06 22.91
CA LEU A 430 -10.02 -20.10 22.05
C LEU A 430 -9.05 -19.24 22.86
N ILE A 431 -9.47 -18.76 24.04
CA ILE A 431 -8.63 -17.94 24.92
C ILE A 431 -7.47 -18.77 25.47
N GLU A 432 -7.74 -19.98 25.99
CA GLU A 432 -6.72 -20.88 26.52
C GLU A 432 -5.65 -21.19 25.47
N ASN A 433 -6.05 -21.66 24.28
CA ASN A 433 -5.13 -21.94 23.17
C ASN A 433 -4.30 -20.70 22.77
N SER A 434 -4.93 -19.52 22.81
CA SER A 434 -4.23 -18.27 22.50
C SER A 434 -3.16 -17.94 23.53
N ILE A 435 -3.46 -18.11 24.81
CA ILE A 435 -2.51 -17.86 25.91
C ILE A 435 -1.35 -18.86 25.84
N ASP A 436 -1.62 -20.13 25.57
CA ASP A 436 -0.57 -21.16 25.47
C ASP A 436 0.42 -20.82 24.35
N ILE A 437 -0.08 -20.48 23.15
CA ILE A 437 0.77 -20.04 22.03
C ILE A 437 1.64 -18.83 22.45
N LEU A 438 1.08 -17.88 23.17
CA LEU A 438 1.82 -16.68 23.58
C LEU A 438 2.86 -16.96 24.69
N LYS A 439 2.59 -17.90 25.59
CA LYS A 439 3.57 -18.40 26.57
C LYS A 439 4.73 -19.12 25.88
N GLU A 440 4.42 -20.05 24.97
CA GLU A 440 5.43 -20.78 24.20
C GLU A 440 6.37 -19.85 23.41
N ASN A 441 5.83 -18.71 22.92
CA ASN A 441 6.61 -17.71 22.20
C ASN A 441 7.22 -16.63 23.09
N GLY A 442 7.11 -16.72 24.43
CA GLY A 442 7.70 -15.77 25.38
C GLY A 442 7.11 -14.36 25.32
N ILE A 443 5.88 -14.22 24.82
CA ILE A 443 5.19 -12.93 24.70
C ILE A 443 4.53 -12.56 26.01
N VAL A 444 4.03 -13.54 26.76
CA VAL A 444 3.40 -13.40 28.05
C VAL A 444 3.94 -14.43 29.04
N LYS A 445 3.79 -14.17 30.34
CA LYS A 445 4.17 -15.06 31.44
C LYS A 445 3.06 -15.10 32.50
N THR A 446 3.13 -16.07 33.41
CA THR A 446 2.26 -16.15 34.58
C THR A 446 2.30 -14.85 35.37
N GLY A 447 1.13 -14.35 35.75
CA GLY A 447 0.92 -13.09 36.44
C GLY A 447 0.66 -11.88 35.55
N ASP A 448 0.84 -12.01 34.24
CA ASP A 448 0.50 -10.96 33.27
C ASP A 448 -1.04 -10.83 33.12
N ILE A 449 -1.48 -9.64 32.72
CA ILE A 449 -2.88 -9.39 32.33
C ILE A 449 -2.97 -9.36 30.80
N ALA A 450 -3.99 -10.02 30.25
CA ALA A 450 -4.34 -9.96 28.84
C ALA A 450 -5.76 -9.41 28.63
N VAL A 451 -5.95 -8.62 27.58
CA VAL A 451 -7.27 -8.20 27.12
C VAL A 451 -7.59 -8.96 25.84
N VAL A 452 -8.60 -9.80 25.87
CA VAL A 452 -9.05 -10.59 24.70
C VAL A 452 -10.24 -9.92 24.08
N THR A 453 -10.19 -9.68 22.79
CA THR A 453 -11.26 -9.02 22.03
C THR A 453 -11.61 -9.89 20.82
N ALA A 454 -12.87 -10.26 20.70
CA ALA A 454 -13.33 -11.19 19.66
C ALA A 454 -14.70 -10.82 19.10
N GLY A 455 -15.06 -11.46 17.98
CA GLY A 455 -16.43 -11.53 17.50
C GLY A 455 -17.03 -12.88 17.84
N VAL A 456 -18.15 -12.88 18.54
CA VAL A 456 -18.94 -14.09 18.81
C VAL A 456 -20.18 -14.05 17.93
N VAL A 457 -20.45 -15.16 17.23
CA VAL A 457 -21.67 -15.31 16.45
C VAL A 457 -22.83 -15.43 17.42
N ASP A 458 -23.71 -14.43 17.45
CA ASP A 458 -24.99 -14.54 18.15
C ASP A 458 -25.88 -15.51 17.36
N TYR A 459 -26.12 -16.69 17.90
CA TYR A 459 -27.01 -17.69 17.28
C TYR A 459 -28.42 -17.19 17.03
N ALA A 460 -28.83 -16.11 17.70
CA ALA A 460 -30.14 -15.48 17.52
C ALA A 460 -30.23 -14.59 16.26
N ARG A 461 -29.11 -14.18 15.70
CA ARG A 461 -29.02 -13.26 14.54
C ARG A 461 -28.35 -13.90 13.33
N ARG A 462 -28.98 -14.92 12.75
CA ARG A 462 -28.49 -15.65 11.57
C ARG A 462 -28.30 -14.79 10.28
N HIS A 463 -28.61 -13.50 10.33
CA HIS A 463 -28.61 -12.60 9.17
C HIS A 463 -27.69 -11.38 9.30
N GLU A 464 -26.86 -11.26 10.36
CA GLU A 464 -25.82 -10.22 10.41
C GLU A 464 -24.52 -10.74 9.75
N PRO A 465 -23.77 -9.85 9.05
CA PRO A 465 -22.53 -10.25 8.40
C PRO A 465 -21.55 -10.81 9.44
N ALA A 466 -20.85 -11.88 9.07
CA ALA A 466 -19.99 -12.71 9.93
C ALA A 466 -18.74 -12.01 10.52
N ALA A 467 -18.66 -10.69 10.51
CA ALA A 467 -17.54 -9.90 10.95
C ALA A 467 -17.95 -8.79 11.91
N SER A 468 -18.29 -9.13 13.16
CA SER A 468 -18.45 -8.14 14.21
C SER A 468 -17.49 -8.41 15.35
N THR A 469 -16.83 -7.36 15.86
CA THR A 469 -16.08 -7.39 17.11
C THR A 469 -17.03 -6.92 18.19
N ASN A 470 -17.51 -7.81 19.06
CA ASN A 470 -18.62 -7.52 19.96
C ASN A 470 -18.40 -7.95 21.42
N ILE A 471 -17.27 -8.59 21.74
CA ILE A 471 -16.91 -8.95 23.12
C ILE A 471 -15.50 -8.50 23.46
N MET A 472 -15.32 -8.16 24.74
CA MET A 472 -14.05 -7.95 25.40
C MET A 472 -14.02 -8.74 26.71
N ARG A 473 -12.91 -9.39 27.00
CA ARG A 473 -12.67 -10.11 28.27
C ARG A 473 -11.28 -9.80 28.78
N VAL A 474 -11.16 -9.51 30.06
CA VAL A 474 -9.88 -9.38 30.77
C VAL A 474 -9.56 -10.70 31.45
N VAL A 475 -8.34 -11.17 31.32
CA VAL A 475 -7.86 -12.44 31.90
C VAL A 475 -6.52 -12.23 32.60
N ASN A 476 -6.38 -12.82 33.81
CA ASN A 476 -5.07 -13.03 34.42
C ASN A 476 -4.47 -14.30 33.82
N ILE A 477 -3.20 -14.27 33.51
CA ILE A 477 -2.48 -15.42 32.95
C ILE A 477 -1.91 -16.25 34.09
N ASP A 478 -2.46 -17.43 34.30
CA ASP A 478 -2.06 -18.38 35.34
C ASP A 478 -0.73 -19.07 35.03
#